data_3995d963372eae28532b5b06d9527d78
#
_entry.id   3995d963372eae28532b5b06d9527d78
#
_cell.length_a   1.000
_cell.length_b   1.000
_cell.length_c   1.000
_cell.angle_alpha   90.00
_cell.angle_beta   90.00
_cell.angle_gamma   90.00
#
_symmetry.space_group_name_H-M   'P 1'
#
loop_
_entity.id
_entity.type
_entity.pdbx_description
1 polymer ?
#
loop_
_entity_poly.entity_id
_entity_poly.type
_entity_poly.pdbx_seq_one_letter_code
_entity_poly.pdbx_strand_id
1 'polypeptide(L)'
;APSANISKHVSPVSAQHVYDDLHGKIPLILDGGACSGGIESTVCDVTGDYPVVLRQGLVSREMIESVAGKCGLYVPKAGEQVRSPGMKYKHYAPACRTCLFEADEIGKALTCFYRNREAGMRVLILCEEAAADNFPSDSVLRLGNTAEEMAANLYALLRDAETKADMLIAVKPHARGGVMDGVLNRLCKACAGEEK
;
A
#
# COMPACT_ATOMS: atom_id res chain seq x y z
N ALA A 1 -18.15 -6.09 3.99
CA ALA A 1 -18.27 -6.05 2.53
C ALA A 1 -16.88 -6.11 1.90
N PRO A 2 -16.69 -6.72 0.74
CA PRO A 2 -15.43 -6.70 0.01
C PRO A 2 -15.15 -5.31 -0.58
N SER A 3 -13.92 -5.07 -1.04
CA SER A 3 -13.57 -3.85 -1.77
C SER A 3 -14.32 -3.77 -3.10
N ALA A 4 -14.82 -2.57 -3.44
CA ALA A 4 -15.62 -2.33 -4.65
C ALA A 4 -14.72 -1.92 -5.83
N ASN A 5 -13.90 -2.85 -6.32
CA ASN A 5 -12.95 -2.63 -7.42
C ASN A 5 -12.89 -3.83 -8.37
N ILE A 6 -12.26 -3.63 -9.52
CA ILE A 6 -11.89 -4.73 -10.41
C ILE A 6 -10.82 -5.58 -9.72
N SER A 7 -10.98 -6.91 -9.80
CA SER A 7 -10.04 -7.85 -9.16
C SER A 7 -8.59 -7.58 -9.58
N LYS A 8 -7.69 -7.61 -8.62
CA LYS A 8 -6.24 -7.32 -8.75
C LYS A 8 -5.86 -5.84 -8.87
N HIS A 9 -6.80 -4.93 -9.07
CA HIS A 9 -6.54 -3.48 -9.03
C HIS A 9 -6.33 -2.99 -7.61
N VAL A 10 -5.78 -1.79 -7.48
CA VAL A 10 -5.62 -1.10 -6.20
C VAL A 10 -7.01 -0.87 -5.57
N SER A 11 -7.17 -1.16 -4.28
CA SER A 11 -8.44 -0.98 -3.58
C SER A 11 -8.91 0.48 -3.62
N PRO A 12 -10.23 0.75 -3.81
CA PRO A 12 -10.76 2.10 -3.82
C PRO A 12 -10.79 2.69 -2.41
N VAL A 13 -10.53 3.98 -2.29
CA VAL A 13 -10.60 4.75 -1.03
C VAL A 13 -11.54 5.96 -1.15
N SER A 14 -12.21 6.11 -2.28
CA SER A 14 -13.22 7.15 -2.54
C SER A 14 -14.29 6.63 -3.49
N ALA A 15 -15.45 7.31 -3.53
CA ALA A 15 -16.52 7.00 -4.47
C ALA A 15 -16.07 7.18 -5.92
N GLN A 16 -15.17 8.13 -6.21
CA GLN A 16 -14.60 8.33 -7.54
C GLN A 16 -13.82 7.10 -8.00
N HIS A 17 -13.00 6.49 -7.15
CA HIS A 17 -12.29 5.25 -7.48
C HIS A 17 -13.23 4.09 -7.80
N VAL A 18 -14.37 4.01 -7.10
CA VAL A 18 -15.42 3.01 -7.40
C VAL A 18 -16.07 3.30 -8.73
N TYR A 19 -16.35 4.57 -9.01
CA TYR A 19 -16.91 4.99 -10.29
C TYR A 19 -15.98 4.65 -11.46
N ASP A 20 -14.69 4.96 -11.34
CA ASP A 20 -13.68 4.68 -12.36
C ASP A 20 -13.61 3.19 -12.71
N ASP A 21 -13.71 2.31 -11.68
CA ASP A 21 -13.65 0.87 -11.88
C ASP A 21 -14.96 0.23 -12.35
N LEU A 22 -16.11 0.73 -11.90
CA LEU A 22 -17.39 0.01 -11.96
C LEU A 22 -18.53 0.77 -12.66
N HIS A 23 -18.31 1.99 -13.18
CA HIS A 23 -19.36 2.70 -13.92
C HIS A 23 -19.87 1.85 -15.09
N GLY A 24 -21.18 1.89 -15.32
CA GLY A 24 -21.85 1.04 -16.30
C GLY A 24 -22.01 -0.44 -15.92
N LYS A 25 -21.42 -0.88 -14.79
CA LYS A 25 -21.54 -2.27 -14.29
C LYS A 25 -22.43 -2.38 -13.05
N ILE A 26 -22.57 -1.28 -12.29
CA ILE A 26 -23.43 -1.20 -11.10
C ILE A 26 -24.38 -0.01 -11.24
N PRO A 27 -25.62 -0.09 -10.71
CA PRO A 27 -26.63 0.95 -10.92
C PRO A 27 -26.48 2.15 -9.99
N LEU A 28 -25.78 2.03 -8.85
CA LEU A 28 -25.71 3.06 -7.82
C LEU A 28 -24.42 2.98 -7.02
N ILE A 29 -23.86 4.14 -6.71
CA ILE A 29 -22.75 4.32 -5.76
C ILE A 29 -23.23 5.28 -4.67
N LEU A 30 -23.12 4.87 -3.41
CA LEU A 30 -23.34 5.75 -2.26
C LEU A 30 -22.01 6.33 -1.83
N ASP A 31 -21.88 7.66 -1.94
CA ASP A 31 -20.68 8.38 -1.54
C ASP A 31 -20.73 8.69 -0.04
N GLY A 32 -19.90 8.02 0.74
CA GLY A 32 -19.70 8.27 2.18
C GLY A 32 -18.48 9.13 2.49
N GLY A 33 -17.85 9.73 1.48
CA GLY A 33 -16.58 10.43 1.59
C GLY A 33 -15.36 9.52 1.46
N ALA A 34 -14.17 10.10 1.65
CA ALA A 34 -12.91 9.36 1.61
C ALA A 34 -12.78 8.40 2.80
N CYS A 35 -12.18 7.24 2.56
CA CYS A 35 -11.88 6.29 3.63
C CYS A 35 -10.85 6.87 4.60
N SER A 36 -11.18 6.92 5.88
CA SER A 36 -10.26 7.42 6.92
C SER A 36 -9.00 6.56 7.09
N GLY A 37 -9.08 5.28 6.76
CA GLY A 37 -8.01 4.32 7.00
C GLY A 37 -7.16 3.95 5.80
N GLY A 38 -7.68 4.07 4.61
CA GLY A 38 -6.98 3.86 3.32
C GLY A 38 -6.49 2.45 3.00
N ILE A 39 -6.16 1.63 3.98
CA ILE A 39 -5.77 0.22 3.81
C ILE A 39 -6.82 -0.73 4.38
N GLU A 40 -6.77 -2.02 3.98
CA GLU A 40 -7.73 -3.01 4.45
C GLU A 40 -7.61 -3.27 5.95
N SER A 41 -8.72 -3.67 6.54
CA SER A 41 -8.83 -4.04 7.95
C SER A 41 -7.85 -5.14 8.36
N THR A 42 -7.47 -5.15 9.63
CA THR A 42 -6.79 -6.26 10.27
C THR A 42 -7.70 -7.49 10.26
N VAL A 43 -7.12 -8.64 9.95
CA VAL A 43 -7.80 -9.94 10.07
C VAL A 43 -7.13 -10.71 11.20
N CYS A 44 -7.93 -11.15 12.16
CA CYS A 44 -7.47 -11.84 13.34
C CYS A 44 -8.19 -13.18 13.51
N ASP A 45 -7.44 -14.25 13.75
CA ASP A 45 -7.96 -15.55 14.17
C ASP A 45 -8.10 -15.54 15.69
N VAL A 46 -9.31 -15.77 16.19
CA VAL A 46 -9.64 -15.80 17.61
C VAL A 46 -10.14 -17.18 18.06
N THR A 47 -9.91 -18.21 17.26
CA THR A 47 -10.37 -19.58 17.55
C THR A 47 -9.46 -20.35 18.48
N GLY A 48 -8.22 -19.87 18.71
CA GLY A 48 -7.26 -20.47 19.62
C GLY A 48 -7.25 -19.82 21.02
N ASP A 49 -6.27 -20.18 21.84
CA ASP A 49 -6.13 -19.69 23.23
C ASP A 49 -5.86 -18.17 23.33
N TYR A 50 -5.39 -17.57 22.26
CA TYR A 50 -5.14 -16.13 22.15
C TYR A 50 -5.28 -15.67 20.68
N PRO A 51 -5.60 -14.38 20.45
CA PRO A 51 -5.72 -13.83 19.12
C PRO A 51 -4.42 -13.94 18.30
N VAL A 52 -4.54 -14.26 17.00
CA VAL A 52 -3.41 -14.30 16.05
C VAL A 52 -3.74 -13.43 14.86
N VAL A 53 -2.99 -12.37 14.62
CA VAL A 53 -3.14 -11.51 13.44
C VAL A 53 -2.70 -12.28 12.20
N LEU A 54 -3.64 -12.47 11.28
CA LEU A 54 -3.41 -13.12 9.98
C LEU A 54 -3.01 -12.10 8.91
N ARG A 55 -3.59 -10.91 8.97
CA ARG A 55 -3.27 -9.78 8.07
C ARG A 55 -3.24 -8.48 8.86
N GLN A 56 -2.12 -7.81 8.84
CA GLN A 56 -1.96 -6.50 9.48
C GLN A 56 -2.75 -5.42 8.72
N GLY A 57 -3.39 -4.52 9.46
CA GLY A 57 -4.16 -3.37 8.98
C GLY A 57 -4.06 -2.23 9.99
N LEU A 58 -5.10 -1.39 10.09
CA LEU A 58 -5.10 -0.22 10.99
C LEU A 58 -5.11 -0.58 12.47
N VAL A 59 -5.72 -1.71 12.84
CA VAL A 59 -5.61 -2.22 14.21
C VAL A 59 -4.33 -3.04 14.29
N SER A 60 -3.33 -2.54 14.99
CA SER A 60 -2.05 -3.20 15.11
C SER A 60 -2.10 -4.41 16.07
N ARG A 61 -1.10 -5.29 15.97
CA ARG A 61 -0.94 -6.40 16.91
C ARG A 61 -0.84 -5.91 18.35
N GLU A 62 -0.10 -4.83 18.57
CA GLU A 62 0.13 -4.22 19.89
C GLU A 62 -1.18 -3.66 20.49
N MET A 63 -2.05 -3.08 19.66
CA MET A 63 -3.38 -2.65 20.10
C MET A 63 -4.25 -3.82 20.55
N ILE A 64 -4.23 -4.95 19.82
CA ILE A 64 -4.95 -6.16 20.23
C ILE A 64 -4.34 -6.74 21.50
N GLU A 65 -3.00 -6.80 21.59
CA GLU A 65 -2.28 -7.32 22.74
C GLU A 65 -2.56 -6.52 24.01
N SER A 66 -2.70 -5.19 23.91
CA SER A 66 -3.03 -4.33 25.06
C SER A 66 -4.38 -4.65 25.69
N VAL A 67 -5.31 -5.24 24.94
CA VAL A 67 -6.64 -5.64 25.42
C VAL A 67 -6.69 -7.13 25.78
N ALA A 68 -6.09 -7.98 24.96
CA ALA A 68 -6.17 -9.44 25.10
C ALA A 68 -5.05 -10.04 25.95
N GLY A 69 -4.05 -9.23 26.39
CA GLY A 69 -2.88 -9.67 27.17
C GLY A 69 -1.81 -10.38 26.34
N LYS A 70 -2.20 -11.03 25.23
CA LYS A 70 -1.28 -11.70 24.30
C LYS A 70 -1.86 -11.68 22.89
N CYS A 71 -1.02 -11.43 21.89
CA CYS A 71 -1.42 -11.50 20.48
C CYS A 71 -0.27 -12.05 19.62
N GLY A 72 -0.55 -13.10 18.84
CA GLY A 72 0.38 -13.67 17.88
C GLY A 72 0.35 -12.96 16.54
N LEU A 73 1.41 -13.17 15.75
CA LEU A 73 1.45 -12.79 14.33
C LEU A 73 1.67 -14.05 13.50
N TYR A 74 0.78 -14.29 12.56
CA TYR A 74 0.90 -15.41 11.63
C TYR A 74 1.94 -15.08 10.55
N VAL A 75 2.93 -15.95 10.44
CA VAL A 75 3.92 -15.91 9.36
C VAL A 75 3.69 -17.13 8.47
N PRO A 76 3.27 -16.96 7.20
CA PRO A 76 3.02 -18.06 6.29
C PRO A 76 4.28 -18.89 6.06
N LYS A 77 4.18 -20.21 6.15
CA LYS A 77 5.26 -21.12 5.75
C LYS A 77 5.19 -21.40 4.25
N ALA A 78 6.33 -21.69 3.64
CA ALA A 78 6.39 -22.08 2.24
C ALA A 78 5.50 -23.30 1.97
N GLY A 79 4.58 -23.19 1.01
CA GLY A 79 3.63 -24.25 0.66
C GLY A 79 2.34 -24.33 1.50
N GLU A 80 2.20 -23.50 2.55
CA GLU A 80 0.99 -23.49 3.38
C GLU A 80 -0.17 -22.79 2.66
N GLN A 81 -1.40 -23.31 2.87
CA GLN A 81 -2.61 -22.70 2.36
C GLN A 81 -2.88 -21.38 3.09
N VAL A 82 -3.12 -20.31 2.35
CA VAL A 82 -3.30 -18.97 2.90
C VAL A 82 -4.61 -18.87 3.67
N ARG A 83 -4.53 -18.38 4.91
CA ARG A 83 -5.67 -18.25 5.83
C ARG A 83 -6.46 -16.94 5.68
N SER A 84 -5.96 -15.96 4.89
CA SER A 84 -6.63 -14.68 4.70
C SER A 84 -6.43 -14.16 3.27
N PRO A 85 -7.43 -13.51 2.66
CA PRO A 85 -7.29 -12.83 1.37
C PRO A 85 -6.17 -11.78 1.40
N GLY A 86 -5.46 -11.59 0.28
CA GLY A 86 -4.40 -10.59 0.14
C GLY A 86 -3.03 -11.01 0.68
N MET A 87 -2.83 -12.27 1.09
CA MET A 87 -1.53 -12.74 1.61
C MET A 87 -0.60 -13.33 0.55
N LYS A 88 -1.10 -13.92 -0.55
CA LYS A 88 -0.31 -14.83 -1.41
C LYS A 88 0.13 -14.28 -2.77
N TYR A 89 -0.47 -13.24 -3.31
CA TYR A 89 -0.23 -12.81 -4.69
C TYR A 89 0.16 -11.33 -4.76
N LYS A 90 0.74 -10.93 -5.91
CA LYS A 90 0.89 -9.53 -6.30
C LYS A 90 -0.52 -8.92 -6.35
N HIS A 91 -0.90 -8.28 -5.27
CA HIS A 91 -2.16 -7.56 -5.11
C HIS A 91 -1.83 -6.07 -5.02
N TYR A 92 -2.77 -5.24 -5.44
CA TYR A 92 -2.68 -3.77 -5.30
C TYR A 92 -1.61 -3.12 -6.19
N ALA A 93 -1.06 -3.84 -7.16
CA ALA A 93 -0.07 -3.26 -8.06
C ALA A 93 -0.74 -2.26 -9.00
N PRO A 94 -0.23 -1.03 -9.11
CA PRO A 94 -0.66 -0.09 -10.13
C PRO A 94 -0.35 -0.65 -11.53
N ALA A 95 -1.08 -0.17 -12.55
CA ALA A 95 -0.88 -0.62 -13.93
C ALA A 95 0.48 -0.17 -14.52
N CYS A 96 1.08 0.89 -13.97
CA CYS A 96 2.42 1.34 -14.36
C CYS A 96 3.53 0.42 -13.84
N ARG A 97 4.73 0.54 -14.41
CA ARG A 97 5.92 -0.17 -13.92
C ARG A 97 6.27 0.31 -12.51
N THR A 98 6.77 -0.59 -11.66
CA THR A 98 7.12 -0.24 -10.28
C THR A 98 8.53 -0.69 -9.93
N CYS A 99 9.24 0.11 -9.12
CA CYS A 99 10.49 -0.25 -8.43
C CYS A 99 10.35 0.09 -6.95
N LEU A 100 10.98 -0.71 -6.10
CA LEU A 100 10.99 -0.49 -4.65
C LEU A 100 12.42 -0.39 -4.14
N PHE A 101 12.70 0.64 -3.36
CA PHE A 101 13.98 0.90 -2.72
C PHE A 101 13.83 0.94 -1.20
N GLU A 102 14.87 0.57 -0.47
CA GLU A 102 14.92 0.73 0.97
C GLU A 102 15.07 2.22 1.35
N ALA A 103 14.76 2.57 2.60
CA ALA A 103 14.76 3.96 3.06
C ALA A 103 16.14 4.64 2.94
N ASP A 104 17.22 3.88 3.04
CA ASP A 104 18.61 4.35 2.93
C ASP A 104 19.15 4.34 1.48
N GLU A 105 18.36 3.88 0.51
CA GLU A 105 18.76 3.78 -0.90
C GLU A 105 18.36 4.98 -1.77
N ILE A 106 18.22 6.18 -1.17
CA ILE A 106 17.83 7.43 -1.87
C ILE A 106 18.67 7.67 -3.14
N GLY A 107 20.00 7.49 -3.06
CA GLY A 107 20.89 7.68 -4.20
C GLY A 107 20.63 6.73 -5.36
N LYS A 108 20.27 5.47 -5.06
CA LYS A 108 19.88 4.49 -6.09
C LYS A 108 18.52 4.84 -6.70
N ALA A 109 17.56 5.27 -5.88
CA ALA A 109 16.26 5.73 -6.35
C ALA A 109 16.37 6.92 -7.30
N LEU A 110 17.24 7.92 -6.96
CA LEU A 110 17.55 9.06 -7.84
C LEU A 110 18.19 8.62 -9.16
N THR A 111 19.17 7.73 -9.11
CA THR A 111 19.81 7.19 -10.32
C THR A 111 18.79 6.50 -11.23
N CYS A 112 17.89 5.70 -10.64
CA CYS A 112 16.81 5.07 -11.36
C CYS A 112 15.84 6.09 -11.96
N PHE A 113 15.49 7.14 -11.21
CA PHE A 113 14.63 8.24 -11.67
C PHE A 113 15.19 8.92 -12.91
N TYR A 114 16.42 9.44 -12.83
CA TYR A 114 17.00 10.19 -13.94
C TYR A 114 17.21 9.33 -15.18
N ARG A 115 17.70 8.09 -15.02
CA ARG A 115 17.86 7.16 -16.14
C ARG A 115 16.54 6.92 -16.90
N ASN A 116 15.42 6.76 -16.21
CA ASN A 116 14.13 6.52 -16.85
C ASN A 116 13.52 7.82 -17.42
N ARG A 117 13.76 8.96 -16.78
CA ARG A 117 13.37 10.28 -17.33
C ARG A 117 14.12 10.60 -18.63
N GLU A 118 15.41 10.33 -18.70
CA GLU A 118 16.23 10.47 -19.92
C GLU A 118 15.76 9.53 -21.04
N ALA A 119 15.22 8.37 -20.69
CA ALA A 119 14.56 7.45 -21.63
C ALA A 119 13.17 7.92 -22.09
N GLY A 120 12.70 9.10 -21.67
CA GLY A 120 11.43 9.70 -22.09
C GLY A 120 10.23 9.23 -21.28
N MET A 121 10.40 8.49 -20.18
CA MET A 121 9.29 8.01 -19.35
C MET A 121 8.79 9.10 -18.40
N ARG A 122 7.48 9.09 -18.13
CA ARG A 122 6.88 9.83 -17.01
C ARG A 122 7.14 9.04 -15.74
N VAL A 123 8.00 9.56 -14.86
CA VAL A 123 8.40 8.87 -13.62
C VAL A 123 7.90 9.66 -12.43
N LEU A 124 7.23 8.99 -11.49
CA LEU A 124 6.84 9.51 -10.19
C LEU A 124 7.58 8.76 -9.07
N ILE A 125 7.79 9.45 -7.96
CA ILE A 125 8.42 8.91 -6.75
C ILE A 125 7.42 8.95 -5.61
N LEU A 126 7.21 7.83 -4.93
CA LEU A 126 6.37 7.68 -3.75
C LEU A 126 7.26 7.50 -2.53
N CYS A 127 7.22 8.43 -1.59
CA CYS A 127 8.05 8.40 -0.39
C CYS A 127 7.37 9.08 0.81
N GLU A 128 7.91 8.87 2.02
CA GLU A 128 7.52 9.64 3.20
C GLU A 128 7.93 11.11 3.08
N GLU A 129 7.28 11.99 3.87
CA GLU A 129 7.50 13.43 3.82
C GLU A 129 8.96 13.81 4.06
N ALA A 130 9.61 13.16 5.02
CA ALA A 130 11.01 13.43 5.38
C ALA A 130 12.01 13.14 4.24
N ALA A 131 11.67 12.24 3.31
CA ALA A 131 12.51 11.90 2.17
C ALA A 131 12.21 12.77 0.93
N ALA A 132 11.08 13.46 0.90
CA ALA A 132 10.55 14.14 -0.28
C ALA A 132 11.49 15.19 -0.89
N ASP A 133 12.18 15.95 -0.04
CA ASP A 133 13.08 17.04 -0.47
C ASP A 133 14.36 16.55 -1.15
N ASN A 134 14.64 15.24 -1.12
CA ASN A 134 15.73 14.64 -1.89
C ASN A 134 15.41 14.50 -3.38
N PHE A 135 14.15 14.70 -3.80
CA PHE A 135 13.66 14.42 -5.14
C PHE A 135 13.09 15.67 -5.81
N PRO A 136 12.99 15.72 -7.15
CA PRO A 136 12.33 16.82 -7.86
C PRO A 136 10.87 16.97 -7.41
N SER A 137 10.51 18.15 -6.93
CA SER A 137 9.21 18.43 -6.28
C SER A 137 7.98 18.16 -7.16
N ASP A 138 8.14 18.30 -8.48
CA ASP A 138 7.10 18.04 -9.50
C ASP A 138 6.83 16.55 -9.75
N SER A 139 7.68 15.69 -9.23
CA SER A 139 7.66 14.25 -9.46
C SER A 139 7.42 13.42 -8.19
N VAL A 140 7.14 14.07 -7.05
CA VAL A 140 6.97 13.40 -5.75
C VAL A 140 5.51 13.25 -5.37
N LEU A 141 5.15 12.03 -4.98
CA LEU A 141 3.91 11.67 -4.29
C LEU A 141 4.23 11.47 -2.80
N ARG A 142 3.74 12.36 -1.94
CA ARG A 142 4.04 12.40 -0.51
C ARG A 142 3.09 11.50 0.27
N LEU A 143 3.59 10.45 0.90
CA LEU A 143 2.77 9.54 1.73
C LEU A 143 2.25 10.22 2.99
N GLY A 144 3.01 11.13 3.57
CA GLY A 144 2.71 11.81 4.84
C GLY A 144 3.82 11.62 5.87
N ASN A 145 3.54 12.08 7.11
CA ASN A 145 4.49 12.07 8.23
C ASN A 145 4.25 10.92 9.22
N THR A 146 3.00 10.50 9.37
CA THR A 146 2.62 9.47 10.34
C THR A 146 2.19 8.17 9.66
N ALA A 147 2.21 7.05 10.39
CA ALA A 147 1.76 5.77 9.86
C ALA A 147 0.28 5.81 9.43
N GLU A 148 -0.54 6.56 10.16
CA GLU A 148 -1.97 6.74 9.87
C GLU A 148 -2.18 7.56 8.59
N GLU A 149 -1.44 8.66 8.41
CA GLU A 149 -1.46 9.45 7.17
C GLU A 149 -0.99 8.61 5.99
N MET A 150 0.11 7.88 6.13
CA MET A 150 0.63 7.00 5.09
C MET A 150 -0.36 5.89 4.74
N ALA A 151 -1.04 5.31 5.72
CA ALA A 151 -2.09 4.32 5.49
C ALA A 151 -3.28 4.93 4.72
N ALA A 152 -3.72 6.14 5.10
CA ALA A 152 -4.82 6.84 4.44
C ALA A 152 -4.51 7.18 2.98
N ASN A 153 -3.27 7.60 2.69
CA ASN A 153 -2.87 8.11 1.39
C ASN A 153 -2.41 7.03 0.40
N LEU A 154 -1.91 5.90 0.88
CA LEU A 154 -1.19 4.91 0.05
C LEU A 154 -1.96 4.52 -1.22
N TYR A 155 -3.20 4.09 -1.10
CA TYR A 155 -3.96 3.61 -2.26
C TYR A 155 -4.43 4.72 -3.19
N ALA A 156 -4.73 5.91 -2.66
CA ALA A 156 -5.03 7.07 -3.48
C ALA A 156 -3.82 7.43 -4.37
N LEU A 157 -2.61 7.48 -3.78
CA LEU A 157 -1.38 7.81 -4.49
C LEU A 157 -0.96 6.72 -5.49
N LEU A 158 -1.19 5.44 -5.18
CA LEU A 158 -0.97 4.35 -6.14
C LEU A 158 -1.90 4.45 -7.35
N ARG A 159 -3.19 4.80 -7.15
CA ARG A 159 -4.14 5.04 -8.24
C ARG A 159 -3.78 6.29 -9.05
N ASP A 160 -3.34 7.34 -8.39
CA ASP A 160 -2.82 8.54 -9.06
C ASP A 160 -1.64 8.20 -9.99
N ALA A 161 -0.72 7.37 -9.51
CA ALA A 161 0.43 6.93 -10.29
C ALA A 161 0.01 6.14 -11.54
N GLU A 162 -1.02 5.28 -11.47
CA GLU A 162 -1.52 4.52 -12.63
C GLU A 162 -1.88 5.41 -13.82
N THR A 163 -2.42 6.59 -13.55
CA THR A 163 -2.90 7.50 -14.60
C THR A 163 -1.84 8.51 -15.05
N LYS A 164 -0.92 8.87 -14.15
CA LYS A 164 0.01 9.99 -14.34
C LYS A 164 1.41 9.55 -14.75
N ALA A 165 1.79 8.28 -14.51
CA ALA A 165 3.15 7.79 -14.70
C ALA A 165 3.22 6.51 -15.54
N ASP A 166 4.33 6.37 -16.26
CA ASP A 166 4.73 5.12 -16.91
C ASP A 166 5.51 4.24 -15.92
N MET A 167 6.11 4.89 -14.90
CA MET A 167 6.88 4.22 -13.85
C MET A 167 6.70 4.91 -12.48
N LEU A 168 6.49 4.13 -11.45
CA LEU A 168 6.48 4.54 -10.05
C LEU A 168 7.69 3.97 -9.31
N ILE A 169 8.50 4.85 -8.75
CA ILE A 169 9.61 4.50 -7.86
C ILE A 169 9.13 4.71 -6.43
N ALA A 170 9.00 3.64 -5.67
CA ALA A 170 8.64 3.71 -4.26
C ALA A 170 9.90 3.60 -3.38
N VAL A 171 9.98 4.46 -2.36
CA VAL A 171 10.99 4.40 -1.31
C VAL A 171 10.29 4.06 0.00
N LYS A 172 10.74 3.00 0.67
CA LYS A 172 10.12 2.57 1.94
C LYS A 172 10.33 3.63 3.02
N PRO A 173 9.31 3.92 3.84
CA PRO A 173 9.49 4.71 5.06
C PRO A 173 10.49 4.06 6.03
N HIS A 174 11.10 4.87 6.89
CA HIS A 174 12.02 4.39 7.94
C HIS A 174 11.29 3.70 9.09
N ALA A 175 10.10 4.20 9.44
CA ALA A 175 9.33 3.71 10.58
C ALA A 175 8.93 2.24 10.43
N ARG A 176 8.82 1.53 11.54
CA ARG A 176 8.43 0.12 11.65
C ARG A 176 7.49 -0.07 12.84
N GLY A 177 6.76 -1.17 12.84
CA GLY A 177 5.82 -1.53 13.92
C GLY A 177 4.47 -0.87 13.82
N GLY A 178 3.50 -1.34 14.58
CA GLY A 178 2.15 -0.78 14.62
C GLY A 178 1.45 -0.79 13.26
N VAL A 179 0.77 0.31 12.94
CA VAL A 179 0.08 0.52 11.66
C VAL A 179 1.05 0.50 10.47
N MET A 180 2.31 0.93 10.69
CA MET A 180 3.32 0.97 9.64
C MET A 180 3.59 -0.40 9.02
N ASP A 181 3.53 -1.48 9.78
CA ASP A 181 3.71 -2.83 9.25
C ASP A 181 2.62 -3.18 8.21
N GLY A 182 1.40 -2.68 8.42
CA GLY A 182 0.31 -2.77 7.45
C GLY A 182 0.60 -1.99 6.16
N VAL A 183 1.10 -0.76 6.29
CA VAL A 183 1.49 0.10 5.16
C VAL A 183 2.62 -0.55 4.36
N LEU A 184 3.71 -0.96 5.02
CA LEU A 184 4.87 -1.60 4.38
C LEU A 184 4.48 -2.90 3.67
N ASN A 185 3.62 -3.71 4.26
CA ASN A 185 3.13 -4.93 3.61
C ASN A 185 2.43 -4.64 2.28
N ARG A 186 1.57 -3.59 2.22
CA ARG A 186 0.88 -3.18 0.98
C ARG A 186 1.84 -2.55 -0.01
N LEU A 187 2.72 -1.68 0.44
CA LEU A 187 3.71 -1.03 -0.40
C LEU A 187 4.63 -2.06 -1.08
N CYS A 188 5.15 -3.02 -0.31
CA CYS A 188 5.95 -4.11 -0.85
C CYS A 188 5.19 -4.94 -1.89
N LYS A 189 3.92 -5.28 -1.63
CA LYS A 189 3.10 -6.05 -2.58
C LYS A 189 2.74 -5.27 -3.84
N ALA A 190 2.49 -3.98 -3.71
CA ALA A 190 2.18 -3.11 -4.84
C ALA A 190 3.41 -2.85 -5.72
N CYS A 191 4.57 -2.66 -5.11
CA CYS A 191 5.78 -2.19 -5.78
C CYS A 191 6.89 -3.25 -5.90
N ALA A 192 6.68 -4.51 -5.47
CA ALA A 192 7.54 -5.63 -5.79
C ALA A 192 7.42 -5.97 -7.29
N GLY A 193 7.77 -5.02 -8.12
CA GLY A 193 7.90 -5.15 -9.56
C GLY A 193 9.24 -5.75 -9.91
N GLU A 194 9.39 -6.15 -11.16
CA GLU A 194 10.57 -6.79 -11.71
C GLU A 194 11.87 -6.17 -11.18
N GLU A 195 12.67 -7.01 -10.55
CA GLU A 195 14.03 -6.67 -10.21
C GLU A 195 14.79 -6.26 -11.47
N LYS A 196 15.32 -5.02 -11.42
CA LYS A 196 16.52 -4.46 -12.07
C LYS A 196 16.86 -4.85 -13.50
#